data_70436a8aeab0235670f6a3735cf473dd
#
_entry.id   70436a8aeab0235670f6a3735cf473dd
#
_cell.length_a   1.000
_cell.length_b   1.000
_cell.length_c   1.000
_cell.angle_alpha   90.00
_cell.angle_beta   90.00
_cell.angle_gamma   90.00
#
_symmetry.space_group_name_H-M   'P 1'
#
loop_
_entity.id
_entity.type
_entity.pdbx_description
1 polymer ?
#
loop_
_entity_poly.entity_id
_entity_poly.type
_entity_poly.pdbx_seq_one_letter_code
_entity_poly.pdbx_strand_id
1 'polypeptide(L)'
;MKNIFSFVGAGLIGGLMVVGATQLLNSKINVSPRSNSQFVSQNTPIAAGAMDLSQAAASASPSVVFIEAAESEASAQRNRQDDPFTQFFGFQQPAKRGTGSGVILSSDGYIVTNNHVVDFADEVKVTLPDERLATTGLPAIQKGNSDVLRIGEWVLAIGYPYDIGTTVTAGIISAKDKKLRGDNSNAIEDFLQTDAVVNPG
;
A
#
# COMPACT_ATOMS: atom_id res chain seq x y z
N MET A 1 -16.25 -54.83 59.64
CA MET A 1 -17.19 -53.71 59.45
C MET A 1 -16.73 -52.39 60.05
N LYS A 2 -15.80 -52.35 61.00
CA LYS A 2 -15.34 -51.09 61.61
C LYS A 2 -14.50 -50.18 60.69
N ASN A 3 -13.78 -50.71 59.69
CA ASN A 3 -12.85 -49.92 58.86
C ASN A 3 -13.56 -49.20 57.65
N ILE A 4 -14.75 -49.65 57.25
CA ILE A 4 -15.48 -49.05 56.11
C ILE A 4 -16.04 -47.65 56.53
N PHE A 5 -16.53 -47.52 57.76
CA PHE A 5 -17.01 -46.22 58.25
C PHE A 5 -15.95 -45.16 58.37
N SER A 6 -14.69 -45.59 58.68
CA SER A 6 -13.55 -44.68 58.75
C SER A 6 -13.16 -44.09 57.40
N PHE A 7 -13.19 -44.86 56.33
CA PHE A 7 -12.90 -44.37 54.98
C PHE A 7 -14.03 -43.52 54.37
N VAL A 8 -15.28 -43.82 54.68
CA VAL A 8 -16.42 -42.99 54.26
C VAL A 8 -16.40 -41.63 54.95
N GLY A 9 -16.06 -41.57 56.22
CA GLY A 9 -15.92 -40.32 56.97
C GLY A 9 -14.77 -39.42 56.43
N ALA A 10 -13.63 -40.03 56.12
CA ALA A 10 -12.47 -39.30 55.53
C ALA A 10 -12.79 -38.74 54.13
N GLY A 11 -13.52 -39.50 53.32
CA GLY A 11 -13.96 -39.05 52.00
C GLY A 11 -14.93 -37.86 52.01
N LEU A 12 -15.88 -37.85 52.94
CA LEU A 12 -16.84 -36.77 53.15
C LEU A 12 -16.15 -35.45 53.59
N ILE A 13 -15.22 -35.55 54.55
CA ILE A 13 -14.46 -34.37 55.01
C ILE A 13 -13.58 -33.83 53.90
N GLY A 14 -12.89 -34.71 53.15
CA GLY A 14 -12.07 -34.28 51.97
C GLY A 14 -12.87 -33.60 50.90
N GLY A 15 -14.06 -34.15 50.56
CA GLY A 15 -14.95 -33.56 49.53
C GLY A 15 -15.52 -32.18 49.95
N LEU A 16 -15.89 -31.99 51.21
CA LEU A 16 -16.34 -30.72 51.76
C LEU A 16 -15.25 -29.64 51.75
N MET A 17 -13.97 -30.00 52.03
CA MET A 17 -12.85 -29.05 51.96
C MET A 17 -12.59 -28.61 50.51
N VAL A 18 -12.68 -29.50 49.54
CA VAL A 18 -12.45 -29.13 48.10
C VAL A 18 -13.55 -28.21 47.61
N VAL A 19 -14.83 -28.49 47.90
CA VAL A 19 -15.95 -27.62 47.51
C VAL A 19 -15.88 -26.27 48.21
N GLY A 20 -15.48 -26.23 49.50
CA GLY A 20 -15.30 -24.99 50.24
C GLY A 20 -14.14 -24.11 49.67
N ALA A 21 -13.04 -24.75 49.31
CA ALA A 21 -11.88 -24.03 48.71
C ALA A 21 -12.20 -23.46 47.31
N THR A 22 -12.95 -24.18 46.51
CA THR A 22 -13.36 -23.68 45.17
C THR A 22 -14.36 -22.53 45.26
N GLN A 23 -15.26 -22.52 46.24
CA GLN A 23 -16.16 -21.39 46.47
C GLN A 23 -15.41 -20.13 46.99
N LEU A 24 -14.44 -20.30 47.87
CA LEU A 24 -13.63 -19.20 48.35
C LEU A 24 -12.70 -18.60 47.27
N LEU A 25 -12.24 -19.42 46.35
CA LEU A 25 -11.42 -18.95 45.20
C LEU A 25 -12.28 -18.27 44.13
N ASN A 26 -13.48 -18.73 43.86
CA ASN A 26 -14.38 -18.11 42.88
C ASN A 26 -14.96 -16.77 43.36
N SER A 27 -15.05 -16.51 44.67
CA SER A 27 -15.57 -15.24 45.15
C SER A 27 -14.61 -14.06 45.00
N LYS A 28 -13.36 -14.27 44.55
CA LYS A 28 -12.37 -13.20 44.31
C LYS A 28 -12.11 -12.91 42.83
N ILE A 29 -12.70 -13.65 41.89
CA ILE A 29 -12.58 -13.35 40.49
C ILE A 29 -13.78 -12.50 40.09
N ASN A 30 -13.75 -11.23 40.42
CA ASN A 30 -14.57 -10.22 39.75
C ASN A 30 -13.99 -10.06 38.33
N VAL A 31 -14.43 -10.92 37.42
CA VAL A 31 -14.29 -10.63 35.99
C VAL A 31 -15.29 -9.52 35.70
N SER A 32 -14.84 -8.28 35.79
CA SER A 32 -15.57 -7.16 35.19
C SER A 32 -15.82 -7.53 33.74
N PRO A 33 -17.08 -7.48 33.24
CA PRO A 33 -17.31 -7.67 31.84
C PRO A 33 -16.44 -6.66 31.11
N ARG A 34 -15.52 -7.17 30.26
CA ARG A 34 -14.78 -6.30 29.33
C ARG A 34 -15.83 -5.46 28.66
N SER A 35 -15.78 -4.17 28.91
CA SER A 35 -16.58 -3.19 28.18
C SER A 35 -16.49 -3.58 26.70
N ASN A 36 -17.65 -3.80 26.10
CA ASN A 36 -17.78 -3.97 24.66
C ASN A 36 -16.86 -2.92 24.04
N SER A 37 -15.88 -3.35 23.24
CA SER A 37 -15.22 -2.48 22.32
C SER A 37 -16.34 -1.93 21.45
N GLN A 38 -16.82 -0.73 21.78
CA GLN A 38 -17.69 0.00 20.89
C GLN A 38 -16.86 0.22 19.64
N PHE A 39 -17.25 -0.45 18.57
CA PHE A 39 -16.78 -0.09 17.25
C PHE A 39 -17.05 1.41 17.14
N VAL A 40 -15.99 2.20 17.02
CA VAL A 40 -16.11 3.63 16.77
C VAL A 40 -16.97 3.76 15.53
N SER A 41 -18.16 4.29 15.68
CA SER A 41 -19.05 4.58 14.56
C SER A 41 -18.27 5.44 13.59
N GLN A 42 -18.18 5.05 12.33
CA GLN A 42 -17.46 5.78 11.27
C GLN A 42 -17.98 7.21 11.05
N ASN A 43 -19.00 7.63 11.81
CA ASN A 43 -19.62 8.95 11.78
C ASN A 43 -19.24 9.84 12.95
N THR A 44 -18.17 9.54 13.69
CA THR A 44 -17.67 10.50 14.67
C THR A 44 -17.09 11.69 13.90
N PRO A 45 -17.61 12.92 14.07
CA PRO A 45 -17.00 14.09 13.42
C PRO A 45 -15.56 14.17 13.87
N ILE A 46 -14.64 14.23 12.89
CA ILE A 46 -13.21 14.40 13.14
C ILE A 46 -13.07 15.65 14.00
N ALA A 47 -12.40 15.53 15.14
CA ALA A 47 -12.19 16.65 16.07
C ALA A 47 -11.64 17.84 15.29
N ALA A 48 -12.19 19.03 15.54
CA ALA A 48 -11.73 20.26 14.90
C ALA A 48 -10.21 20.42 15.14
N GLY A 49 -9.41 20.25 14.10
CA GLY A 49 -7.93 20.23 14.15
C GLY A 49 -7.28 18.93 13.67
N ALA A 50 -8.02 17.83 13.52
CA ALA A 50 -7.50 16.64 12.86
C ALA A 50 -7.44 16.87 11.35
N MET A 51 -6.30 16.61 10.72
CA MET A 51 -6.14 16.72 9.28
C MET A 51 -6.85 15.55 8.60
N ASP A 52 -7.91 15.83 7.85
CA ASP A 52 -8.60 14.84 7.03
C ASP A 52 -8.15 15.00 5.57
N LEU A 53 -7.38 14.03 5.10
CA LEU A 53 -6.86 13.98 3.74
C LEU A 53 -7.75 13.12 2.82
N SER A 54 -8.85 12.55 3.32
CA SER A 54 -9.72 11.65 2.56
C SER A 54 -10.34 12.31 1.33
N GLN A 55 -10.71 13.60 1.44
CA GLN A 55 -11.25 14.35 0.31
C GLN A 55 -10.19 14.58 -0.79
N ALA A 56 -8.95 14.89 -0.41
CA ALA A 56 -7.86 15.03 -1.37
C ALA A 56 -7.55 13.69 -2.06
N ALA A 57 -7.50 12.60 -1.30
CA ALA A 57 -7.34 11.25 -1.83
C ALA A 57 -8.48 10.89 -2.80
N ALA A 58 -9.74 11.09 -2.42
CA ALA A 58 -10.90 10.77 -3.25
C ALA A 58 -10.91 11.58 -4.56
N SER A 59 -10.44 12.83 -4.53
CA SER A 59 -10.41 13.69 -5.72
C SER A 59 -9.25 13.31 -6.68
N ALA A 60 -8.11 12.86 -6.18
CA ALA A 60 -6.94 12.56 -7.00
C ALA A 60 -6.88 11.09 -7.47
N SER A 61 -7.37 10.14 -6.68
CA SER A 61 -7.30 8.70 -6.99
C SER A 61 -7.89 8.31 -8.35
N PRO A 62 -9.00 8.89 -8.83
CA PRO A 62 -9.54 8.54 -10.16
C PRO A 62 -8.59 8.87 -11.31
N SER A 63 -7.63 9.78 -11.12
CA SER A 63 -6.65 10.16 -12.13
C SER A 63 -5.40 9.27 -12.13
N VAL A 64 -5.25 8.33 -11.17
CA VAL A 64 -4.09 7.43 -11.07
C VAL A 64 -4.46 6.10 -11.68
N VAL A 65 -3.62 5.62 -12.62
CA VAL A 65 -3.86 4.42 -13.40
C VAL A 65 -2.76 3.38 -13.18
N PHE A 66 -3.10 2.13 -13.41
CA PHE A 66 -2.14 1.04 -13.49
C PHE A 66 -1.60 0.91 -14.91
N ILE A 67 -0.28 0.71 -15.05
CA ILE A 67 0.40 0.55 -16.32
C ILE A 67 1.08 -0.82 -16.33
N GLU A 68 0.77 -1.61 -17.36
CA GLU A 68 1.49 -2.81 -17.74
C GLU A 68 2.24 -2.52 -19.03
N ALA A 69 3.54 -2.71 -19.00
CA ALA A 69 4.41 -2.50 -20.16
C ALA A 69 5.11 -3.81 -20.52
N ALA A 70 5.12 -4.13 -21.80
CA ALA A 70 5.68 -5.38 -22.30
C ALA A 70 6.52 -5.14 -23.55
N GLU A 71 7.62 -5.85 -23.64
CA GLU A 71 8.36 -6.03 -24.89
C GLU A 71 7.64 -7.09 -25.72
N SER A 72 7.31 -6.80 -26.97
CA SER A 72 6.70 -7.79 -27.86
C SER A 72 7.68 -8.91 -28.19
N GLU A 73 7.17 -10.10 -28.51
CA GLU A 73 8.01 -11.24 -28.91
C GLU A 73 8.89 -10.90 -30.13
N ALA A 74 8.39 -10.07 -31.05
CA ALA A 74 9.15 -9.64 -32.22
C ALA A 74 10.33 -8.74 -31.86
N SER A 75 10.18 -7.84 -30.90
CA SER A 75 11.25 -6.98 -30.39
C SER A 75 12.24 -7.75 -29.55
N ALA A 76 11.77 -8.61 -28.66
CA ALA A 76 12.61 -9.51 -27.88
C ALA A 76 13.49 -10.38 -28.77
N GLN A 77 12.94 -10.88 -29.87
CA GLN A 77 13.66 -11.70 -30.83
C GLN A 77 14.75 -10.92 -31.59
N ARG A 78 14.47 -9.67 -31.99
CA ARG A 78 15.48 -8.76 -32.59
C ARG A 78 16.62 -8.47 -31.64
N ASN A 79 16.32 -8.08 -30.40
CA ASN A 79 17.30 -7.76 -29.39
C ASN A 79 18.20 -8.96 -29.04
N ARG A 80 17.66 -10.19 -29.09
CA ARG A 80 18.44 -11.43 -28.92
C ARG A 80 19.40 -11.69 -30.09
N GLN A 81 19.01 -11.35 -31.32
CA GLN A 81 19.87 -11.51 -32.51
C GLN A 81 21.03 -10.54 -32.51
N ASP A 82 20.84 -9.36 -31.91
CA ASP A 82 21.87 -8.33 -31.84
C ASP A 82 22.83 -8.50 -30.64
N ASP A 83 22.53 -9.40 -29.69
CA ASP A 83 23.37 -9.67 -28.52
C ASP A 83 24.35 -10.82 -28.82
N PRO A 84 25.67 -10.53 -28.95
CA PRO A 84 26.70 -11.56 -29.21
C PRO A 84 26.76 -12.66 -28.15
N PHE A 85 26.43 -12.33 -26.89
CA PHE A 85 26.46 -13.29 -25.79
C PHE A 85 25.32 -14.31 -25.91
N THR A 86 24.14 -13.85 -26.25
CA THR A 86 22.97 -14.72 -26.53
C THR A 86 23.21 -15.64 -27.71
N GLN A 87 23.86 -15.12 -28.78
CA GLN A 87 24.21 -15.93 -29.94
C GLN A 87 25.24 -17.03 -29.62
N PHE A 88 26.22 -16.75 -28.74
CA PHE A 88 27.30 -17.69 -28.44
C PHE A 88 26.89 -18.77 -27.41
N PHE A 89 26.09 -18.40 -26.40
CA PHE A 89 25.72 -19.28 -25.28
C PHE A 89 24.30 -19.84 -25.40
N GLY A 90 23.46 -19.41 -26.32
CA GLY A 90 22.13 -19.96 -26.55
C GLY A 90 21.11 -19.67 -25.43
N PHE A 91 21.40 -18.73 -24.53
CA PHE A 91 20.47 -18.38 -23.46
C PHE A 91 19.32 -17.53 -24.01
N GLN A 92 18.10 -18.06 -23.95
CA GLN A 92 16.91 -17.29 -24.30
C GLN A 92 16.46 -16.43 -23.11
N GLN A 93 16.69 -15.14 -23.15
CA GLN A 93 16.09 -14.22 -22.21
C GLN A 93 14.60 -14.05 -22.53
N PRO A 94 13.70 -14.15 -21.53
CA PRO A 94 12.28 -13.89 -21.75
C PRO A 94 12.06 -12.42 -22.14
N ALA A 95 10.96 -12.13 -22.85
CA ALA A 95 10.54 -10.76 -23.13
C ALA A 95 10.36 -9.97 -21.83
N LYS A 96 10.87 -8.74 -21.79
CA LYS A 96 10.80 -7.89 -20.62
C LYS A 96 9.35 -7.48 -20.34
N ARG A 97 9.01 -7.42 -19.05
CA ARG A 97 7.73 -6.91 -18.56
C ARG A 97 7.96 -6.00 -17.37
N GLY A 98 7.17 -4.96 -17.26
CA GLY A 98 7.19 -4.04 -16.15
C GLY A 98 5.79 -3.58 -15.81
N THR A 99 5.62 -3.16 -14.58
CA THR A 99 4.38 -2.56 -14.09
C THR A 99 4.69 -1.27 -13.34
N GLY A 100 3.72 -0.39 -13.28
CA GLY A 100 3.86 0.86 -12.56
C GLY A 100 2.56 1.63 -12.51
N SER A 101 2.62 2.80 -11.90
CA SER A 101 1.50 3.74 -11.88
C SER A 101 1.73 4.87 -12.87
N GLY A 102 0.64 5.41 -13.40
CA GLY A 102 0.63 6.62 -14.20
C GLY A 102 -0.41 7.61 -13.71
N VAL A 103 -0.31 8.86 -14.16
CA VAL A 103 -1.25 9.93 -13.82
C VAL A 103 -1.81 10.54 -15.10
N ILE A 104 -3.14 10.60 -15.19
CA ILE A 104 -3.84 11.23 -16.33
C ILE A 104 -3.70 12.75 -16.21
N LEU A 105 -3.05 13.37 -17.17
CA LEU A 105 -2.82 14.82 -17.23
C LEU A 105 -3.91 15.60 -17.96
N SER A 106 -4.61 14.93 -18.88
CA SER A 106 -5.65 15.57 -19.69
C SER A 106 -6.74 14.57 -20.08
N SER A 107 -7.93 15.09 -20.30
CA SER A 107 -9.13 14.27 -20.58
C SER A 107 -9.11 13.56 -21.94
N ASP A 108 -8.18 13.90 -22.80
CA ASP A 108 -7.93 13.27 -24.11
C ASP A 108 -6.91 12.11 -24.05
N GLY A 109 -6.35 11.81 -22.86
CA GLY A 109 -5.58 10.59 -22.64
C GLY A 109 -4.07 10.76 -22.47
N TYR A 110 -3.56 11.97 -22.30
CA TYR A 110 -2.15 12.10 -21.94
C TYR A 110 -1.92 11.62 -20.51
N ILE A 111 -0.99 10.67 -20.37
CA ILE A 111 -0.61 10.05 -19.09
C ILE A 111 0.88 10.25 -18.89
N VAL A 112 1.29 10.64 -17.68
CA VAL A 112 2.69 10.67 -17.26
C VAL A 112 3.00 9.45 -16.41
N THR A 113 4.16 8.84 -16.65
CA THR A 113 4.72 7.75 -15.84
C THR A 113 6.24 7.86 -15.79
N ASN A 114 6.88 7.03 -14.99
CA ASN A 114 8.34 6.97 -14.93
C ASN A 114 8.91 6.27 -16.17
N ASN A 115 10.05 6.79 -16.66
CA ASN A 115 10.69 6.26 -17.85
C ASN A 115 11.00 4.75 -17.75
N HIS A 116 11.51 4.30 -16.60
CA HIS A 116 11.89 2.89 -16.41
C HIS A 116 10.69 1.91 -16.48
N VAL A 117 9.45 2.42 -16.39
CA VAL A 117 8.24 1.58 -16.55
C VAL A 117 8.03 1.22 -18.02
N VAL A 118 8.40 2.11 -18.95
CA VAL A 118 8.02 2.01 -20.38
C VAL A 118 9.19 2.01 -21.36
N ASP A 119 10.43 2.27 -20.95
CA ASP A 119 11.58 2.49 -21.82
C ASP A 119 11.97 1.28 -22.69
N PHE A 120 11.62 0.07 -22.24
CA PHE A 120 11.87 -1.19 -22.95
C PHE A 120 10.66 -1.69 -23.75
N ALA A 121 9.48 -1.08 -23.55
CA ALA A 121 8.21 -1.62 -24.02
C ALA A 121 7.80 -1.04 -25.37
N ASP A 122 7.29 -1.88 -26.22
CA ASP A 122 6.56 -1.51 -27.45
C ASP A 122 5.06 -1.79 -27.35
N GLU A 123 4.63 -2.40 -26.25
CA GLU A 123 3.23 -2.57 -25.89
C GLU A 123 2.97 -2.03 -24.48
N VAL A 124 1.98 -1.14 -24.35
CA VAL A 124 1.58 -0.55 -23.08
C VAL A 124 0.07 -0.68 -22.91
N LYS A 125 -0.33 -1.32 -21.80
CA LYS A 125 -1.72 -1.43 -21.40
C LYS A 125 -1.95 -0.55 -20.17
N VAL A 126 -3.05 0.22 -20.20
CA VAL A 126 -3.46 1.10 -19.11
C VAL A 126 -4.80 0.63 -18.55
N THR A 127 -4.85 0.41 -17.23
CA THR A 127 -6.07 0.06 -16.52
C THR A 127 -6.48 1.23 -15.61
N LEU A 128 -7.72 1.70 -15.76
CA LEU A 128 -8.30 2.74 -14.93
C LEU A 128 -8.82 2.15 -13.61
N PRO A 129 -8.90 2.94 -12.52
CA PRO A 129 -9.38 2.47 -11.22
C PRO A 129 -10.81 1.92 -11.22
N ASP A 130 -11.63 2.33 -12.17
CA ASP A 130 -13.02 1.88 -12.33
C ASP A 130 -13.19 0.83 -13.45
N GLU A 131 -12.08 0.29 -13.94
CA GLU A 131 -12.04 -0.74 -15.00
C GLU A 131 -12.76 -0.35 -16.30
N ARG A 132 -13.11 0.93 -16.47
CA ARG A 132 -13.73 1.41 -17.70
C ARG A 132 -12.74 1.40 -18.85
N LEU A 133 -13.21 0.96 -20.00
CA LEU A 133 -12.52 1.13 -21.29
C LEU A 133 -12.94 2.48 -21.92
N ALA A 134 -12.55 3.59 -21.29
CA ALA A 134 -12.86 4.92 -21.81
C ALA A 134 -11.62 5.50 -22.49
N THR A 135 -11.81 6.01 -23.71
CA THR A 135 -10.76 6.70 -24.49
C THR A 135 -10.91 8.22 -24.46
N THR A 136 -12.02 8.72 -23.93
CA THR A 136 -12.32 10.17 -23.85
C THR A 136 -13.04 10.51 -22.55
N GLY A 137 -12.94 11.76 -22.13
CA GLY A 137 -13.58 12.22 -20.89
C GLY A 137 -12.91 11.64 -19.64
N LEU A 138 -11.61 11.38 -19.70
CA LEU A 138 -10.83 10.81 -18.60
C LEU A 138 -10.68 11.81 -17.45
N PRO A 139 -10.64 11.33 -16.20
CA PRO A 139 -10.47 12.18 -15.02
C PRO A 139 -9.04 12.72 -14.96
N ALA A 140 -8.81 13.90 -15.50
CA ALA A 140 -7.49 14.53 -15.48
C ALA A 140 -7.19 15.14 -14.12
N ILE A 141 -5.95 14.99 -13.63
CA ILE A 141 -5.47 15.60 -12.39
C ILE A 141 -5.33 17.11 -12.53
N GLN A 142 -5.64 17.86 -11.47
CA GLN A 142 -5.28 19.27 -11.39
C GLN A 142 -3.78 19.40 -11.11
N LYS A 143 -3.07 20.11 -11.98
CA LYS A 143 -1.64 20.37 -11.81
C LYS A 143 -1.43 21.53 -10.84
N GLY A 144 -0.60 21.30 -9.83
CA GLY A 144 -0.12 22.32 -8.90
C GLY A 144 1.24 22.90 -9.34
N ASN A 145 1.75 23.82 -8.52
CA ASN A 145 3.08 24.37 -8.68
C ASN A 145 3.97 23.89 -7.52
N SER A 146 4.99 23.08 -7.82
CA SER A 146 5.94 22.56 -6.82
C SER A 146 6.83 23.64 -6.20
N ASP A 147 7.04 24.79 -6.88
CA ASP A 147 7.92 25.86 -6.38
C ASP A 147 7.37 26.50 -5.10
N VAL A 148 6.03 26.53 -4.96
CA VAL A 148 5.37 27.14 -3.79
C VAL A 148 5.26 26.23 -2.58
N LEU A 149 5.55 24.94 -2.72
CA LEU A 149 5.51 23.96 -1.62
C LEU A 149 6.54 24.32 -0.55
N ARG A 150 6.19 24.08 0.71
CA ARG A 150 7.05 24.34 1.87
C ARG A 150 7.42 23.04 2.56
N ILE A 151 8.63 22.97 3.10
CA ILE A 151 9.04 21.87 3.97
C ILE A 151 8.09 21.81 5.16
N GLY A 152 7.62 20.62 5.48
CA GLY A 152 6.61 20.37 6.52
C GLY A 152 5.16 20.37 6.03
N GLU A 153 4.87 20.74 4.78
CA GLU A 153 3.53 20.61 4.22
C GLU A 153 3.15 19.15 4.01
N TRP A 154 1.89 18.82 4.31
CA TRP A 154 1.34 17.50 4.10
C TRP A 154 1.16 17.17 2.62
N VAL A 155 1.52 15.95 2.27
CA VAL A 155 1.38 15.41 0.92
C VAL A 155 0.80 14.01 0.96
N LEU A 156 0.15 13.61 -0.13
CA LEU A 156 -0.27 12.24 -0.40
C LEU A 156 0.58 11.66 -1.52
N ALA A 157 1.06 10.44 -1.33
CA ALA A 157 1.53 9.61 -2.43
C ALA A 157 0.42 8.63 -2.80
N ILE A 158 0.01 8.65 -4.06
CA ILE A 158 -1.08 7.83 -4.58
C ILE A 158 -0.51 6.98 -5.71
N GLY A 159 -0.68 5.68 -5.63
CA GLY A 159 -0.25 4.72 -6.64
C GLY A 159 -1.33 3.66 -6.88
N TYR A 160 -1.14 2.87 -7.93
CA TYR A 160 -1.98 1.72 -8.27
C TYR A 160 -1.06 0.50 -8.46
N PRO A 161 -0.53 -0.07 -7.36
CA PRO A 161 0.43 -1.15 -7.43
C PRO A 161 -0.25 -2.48 -7.76
N TYR A 162 0.36 -3.29 -8.62
CA TYR A 162 0.03 -4.70 -8.87
C TYR A 162 -1.44 -4.99 -9.24
N ASP A 163 -2.16 -4.03 -9.80
CA ASP A 163 -3.60 -4.18 -10.16
C ASP A 163 -4.50 -4.60 -8.97
N ILE A 164 -4.08 -4.30 -7.74
CA ILE A 164 -4.85 -4.62 -6.52
C ILE A 164 -5.66 -3.43 -5.99
N GLY A 165 -5.68 -2.34 -6.74
CA GLY A 165 -6.40 -1.12 -6.39
C GLY A 165 -5.51 0.05 -5.97
N THR A 166 -6.12 1.22 -5.88
CA THR A 166 -5.43 2.45 -5.50
C THR A 166 -4.94 2.40 -4.05
N THR A 167 -3.67 2.68 -3.87
CA THR A 167 -3.03 2.81 -2.55
C THR A 167 -2.71 4.26 -2.28
N VAL A 168 -3.01 4.73 -1.07
CA VAL A 168 -2.77 6.10 -0.63
C VAL A 168 -1.94 6.08 0.64
N THR A 169 -0.82 6.81 0.63
CA THR A 169 -0.02 7.05 1.82
C THR A 169 0.14 8.54 2.05
N ALA A 170 0.35 8.96 3.30
CA ALA A 170 0.50 10.35 3.68
C ALA A 170 1.86 10.59 4.33
N GLY A 171 2.41 11.75 4.11
CA GLY A 171 3.65 12.22 4.69
C GLY A 171 3.78 13.73 4.55
N ILE A 172 4.98 14.25 4.72
CA ILE A 172 5.29 15.67 4.56
C ILE A 172 6.37 15.89 3.51
N ILE A 173 6.49 17.10 3.01
CA ILE A 173 7.67 17.53 2.27
C ILE A 173 8.84 17.61 3.26
N SER A 174 9.80 16.70 3.13
CA SER A 174 10.95 16.61 4.03
C SER A 174 12.13 17.48 3.54
N ALA A 175 12.28 17.66 2.22
CA ALA A 175 13.26 18.55 1.63
C ALA A 175 12.86 18.99 0.22
N LYS A 176 13.40 20.12 -0.24
CA LYS A 176 13.29 20.64 -1.61
C LYS A 176 14.68 20.85 -2.19
N ASP A 177 14.76 20.96 -3.50
CA ASP A 177 15.97 21.35 -4.25
C ASP A 177 17.16 20.43 -3.94
N LYS A 178 16.89 19.16 -3.66
CA LYS A 178 17.93 18.20 -3.31
C LYS A 178 18.60 17.70 -4.59
N LYS A 179 19.82 18.17 -4.83
CA LYS A 179 20.66 17.63 -5.89
C LYS A 179 21.25 16.28 -5.44
N LEU A 180 20.93 15.22 -6.14
CA LEU A 180 21.64 13.95 -5.95
C LEU A 180 23.06 14.12 -6.52
N ARG A 181 24.07 13.94 -5.67
CA ARG A 181 25.47 13.95 -6.12
C ARG A 181 25.72 12.72 -7.00
N GLY A 182 25.48 12.87 -8.29
CA GLY A 182 25.88 11.93 -9.32
C GLY A 182 26.85 12.61 -10.26
N ASP A 183 27.79 11.86 -10.81
CA ASP A 183 28.92 12.35 -11.61
C ASP A 183 28.55 12.87 -13.01
N ASN A 184 27.25 12.98 -13.32
CA ASN A 184 26.75 13.49 -14.60
C ASN A 184 26.24 14.93 -14.45
N SER A 185 27.09 15.87 -14.79
CA SER A 185 26.89 17.33 -14.71
C SER A 185 25.73 17.88 -15.60
N ASN A 186 24.97 17.04 -16.31
CA ASN A 186 23.89 17.45 -17.21
C ASN A 186 22.49 16.98 -16.75
N ALA A 187 22.33 16.32 -15.60
CA ALA A 187 21.01 15.95 -15.10
C ALA A 187 20.39 17.14 -14.37
N ILE A 188 19.20 17.57 -14.80
CA ILE A 188 18.35 18.50 -14.04
C ILE A 188 17.82 17.73 -12.84
N GLU A 189 18.47 17.90 -11.70
CA GLU A 189 18.13 17.21 -10.47
C GLU A 189 17.49 18.21 -9.50
N ASP A 190 16.17 18.31 -9.58
CA ASP A 190 15.37 19.14 -8.69
C ASP A 190 14.30 18.26 -8.06
N PHE A 191 14.66 17.60 -6.93
CA PHE A 191 13.80 16.61 -6.29
C PHE A 191 13.09 17.17 -5.06
N LEU A 192 11.81 16.81 -4.93
CA LEU A 192 11.08 16.89 -3.68
C LEU A 192 11.30 15.58 -2.90
N GLN A 193 11.73 15.69 -1.66
CA GLN A 193 11.79 14.55 -0.74
C GLN A 193 10.54 14.52 0.13
N THR A 194 9.96 13.34 0.30
CA THR A 194 8.85 13.08 1.24
C THR A 194 9.14 11.83 2.07
N ASP A 195 8.51 11.73 3.23
CA ASP A 195 8.47 10.53 4.07
C ASP A 195 7.18 9.72 3.88
N ALA A 196 6.29 10.15 2.98
CA ALA A 196 5.18 9.32 2.51
C ALA A 196 5.74 8.01 1.92
N VAL A 197 5.20 6.87 2.33
CA VAL A 197 5.66 5.57 1.86
C VAL A 197 5.34 5.40 0.38
N VAL A 198 6.37 5.15 -0.43
CA VAL A 198 6.25 4.80 -1.85
C VAL A 198 6.73 3.37 -2.03
N ASN A 199 5.82 2.48 -2.42
CA ASN A 199 6.19 1.10 -2.73
C ASN A 199 6.70 1.03 -4.17
N PRO A 200 7.75 0.23 -4.44
CA PRO A 200 8.14 -0.08 -5.81
C PRO A 200 6.99 -0.79 -6.53
N GLY A 201 6.76 -0.42 -7.78
CA GLY A 201 5.75 -1.02 -8.65
C GLY A 201 6.16 -2.40 -9.17
#